data_921b802f36bf675b1206de76e39413aa
#
_entry.id   921b802f36bf675b1206de76e39413aa
#
_cell.length_a   1.000
_cell.length_b   1.000
_cell.length_c   1.000
_cell.angle_alpha   90.00
_cell.angle_beta   90.00
_cell.angle_gamma   90.00
#
_symmetry.space_group_name_H-M   'P 1'
#
loop_
_entity.id
_entity.type
_entity.pdbx_description
1 polymer ?
#
loop_
_entity_poly.entity_id
_entity_poly.type
_entity_poly.pdbx_seq_one_letter_code
_entity_poly.pdbx_strand_id
1 'polypeptide(L)'
;TAFLQSLPALIETEKYIFVHGGLPMADTSALTAADLPGLLKFDAFLEKAPHFDKYVFVGHWPVVLYSDTVSCADPIIDQKRHVVSLDGGCGVKDGAQLNAVLVAPDGSFSHESYDGLPQVQALDAQTDGGDAFHLRWTERFVERLSAENGIARVRVISCGKTLDVPENYLYTEADGRLCCRDFPAHRLKIEPGDALSLIDETPLGLLVKKGSTSGLYGGRVRAL
;
A
#
# COMPACT_ATOMS: atom_id res chain seq x y z
N THR A 1 12.61 27.32 -6.92
CA THR A 1 11.97 27.04 -8.24
C THR A 1 13.01 26.51 -9.24
N ALA A 2 14.20 27.16 -9.38
CA ALA A 2 15.25 26.72 -10.34
C ALA A 2 15.73 25.29 -10.09
N PHE A 3 15.92 24.88 -8.82
CA PHE A 3 16.30 23.50 -8.48
C PHE A 3 15.26 22.48 -8.98
N LEU A 4 13.97 22.69 -8.73
CA LEU A 4 12.91 21.77 -9.19
C LEU A 4 12.86 21.67 -10.73
N GLN A 5 13.12 22.79 -11.41
CA GLN A 5 13.15 22.81 -12.88
C GLN A 5 14.38 22.10 -13.48
N SER A 6 15.45 21.92 -12.69
CA SER A 6 16.65 21.22 -13.11
C SER A 6 16.59 19.70 -12.89
N LEU A 7 15.58 19.21 -12.17
CA LEU A 7 15.45 17.78 -11.90
C LEU A 7 15.03 17.03 -13.18
N PRO A 8 15.67 15.88 -13.48
CA PRO A 8 15.26 15.05 -14.62
C PRO A 8 13.91 14.38 -14.32
N ALA A 9 13.09 14.17 -15.35
CA ALA A 9 11.83 13.43 -15.23
C ALA A 9 12.04 11.93 -15.05
N LEU A 10 13.17 11.41 -15.55
CA LEU A 10 13.65 10.04 -15.34
C LEU A 10 15.19 10.03 -15.31
N ILE A 11 15.76 8.99 -14.72
CA ILE A 11 17.20 8.71 -14.77
C ILE A 11 17.35 7.32 -15.35
N GLU A 12 18.14 7.20 -16.40
CA GLU A 12 18.48 5.93 -17.04
C GLU A 12 19.97 5.63 -16.92
N THR A 13 20.26 4.39 -16.56
CA THR A 13 21.63 3.85 -16.47
C THR A 13 21.76 2.65 -17.45
N GLU A 14 22.89 1.98 -17.41
CA GLU A 14 23.09 0.76 -18.20
C GLU A 14 22.06 -0.34 -17.89
N LYS A 15 21.69 -0.52 -16.59
CA LYS A 15 20.86 -1.62 -16.10
C LYS A 15 19.51 -1.20 -15.52
N TYR A 16 19.34 0.07 -15.18
CA TYR A 16 18.22 0.56 -14.39
C TYR A 16 17.64 1.85 -14.96
N ILE A 17 16.32 2.00 -14.78
CA ILE A 17 15.57 3.23 -15.05
C ILE A 17 14.85 3.62 -13.77
N PHE A 18 14.95 4.87 -13.37
CA PHE A 18 14.26 5.43 -12.21
C PHE A 18 13.28 6.50 -12.69
N VAL A 19 12.02 6.33 -12.38
CA VAL A 19 10.94 7.25 -12.78
C VAL A 19 9.87 7.27 -11.69
N HIS A 20 9.21 8.41 -11.46
CA HIS A 20 8.26 8.50 -10.35
C HIS A 20 6.98 7.68 -10.58
N GLY A 21 6.28 7.90 -11.69
CA GLY A 21 4.97 7.27 -11.95
C GLY A 21 5.07 5.95 -12.73
N GLY A 22 5.74 5.98 -13.86
CA GLY A 22 5.87 4.84 -14.75
C GLY A 22 6.36 5.23 -16.14
N LEU A 23 6.45 4.26 -17.04
CA LEU A 23 6.85 4.44 -18.44
C LEU A 23 5.73 4.00 -19.37
N PRO A 24 5.23 4.85 -20.26
CA PRO A 24 4.18 4.49 -21.20
C PRO A 24 4.66 3.51 -22.29
N MET A 25 5.98 3.40 -22.49
CA MET A 25 6.62 2.54 -23.48
C MET A 25 7.99 2.06 -23.01
N ALA A 26 8.49 0.97 -23.60
CA ALA A 26 9.79 0.40 -23.24
C ALA A 26 10.98 1.17 -23.82
N ASP A 27 10.80 1.78 -25.00
CA ASP A 27 11.86 2.59 -25.65
C ASP A 27 11.83 4.03 -25.10
N THR A 28 12.74 4.32 -24.16
CA THR A 28 12.86 5.64 -23.56
C THR A 28 13.33 6.71 -24.54
N SER A 29 14.00 6.33 -25.64
CA SER A 29 14.46 7.29 -26.67
C SER A 29 13.31 7.89 -27.49
N ALA A 30 12.16 7.24 -27.49
CA ALA A 30 10.95 7.71 -28.15
C ALA A 30 10.09 8.66 -27.28
N LEU A 31 10.45 8.84 -25.99
CA LEU A 31 9.71 9.71 -25.09
C LEU A 31 9.80 11.19 -25.52
N THR A 32 8.68 11.87 -25.37
CA THR A 32 8.51 13.29 -25.71
C THR A 32 8.02 14.09 -24.48
N ALA A 33 7.98 15.40 -24.59
CA ALA A 33 7.40 16.24 -23.54
C ALA A 33 5.90 15.94 -23.28
N ALA A 34 5.19 15.36 -24.24
CA ALA A 34 3.80 14.95 -24.07
C ALA A 34 3.63 13.77 -23.10
N ASP A 35 4.69 12.97 -22.90
CA ASP A 35 4.68 11.80 -22.03
C ASP A 35 4.94 12.17 -20.56
N LEU A 36 5.41 13.39 -20.28
CA LEU A 36 5.76 13.84 -18.92
C LEU A 36 4.65 13.61 -17.87
N PRO A 37 3.35 13.84 -18.14
CA PRO A 37 2.31 13.52 -17.17
C PRO A 37 2.30 12.04 -16.76
N GLY A 38 2.52 11.11 -17.69
CA GLY A 38 2.61 9.67 -17.43
C GLY A 38 3.86 9.29 -16.61
N LEU A 39 4.99 9.95 -16.87
CA LEU A 39 6.22 9.74 -16.09
C LEU A 39 6.05 10.17 -14.62
N LEU A 40 5.21 11.18 -14.36
CA LEU A 40 4.94 11.71 -13.02
C LEU A 40 3.76 11.03 -12.34
N LYS A 41 2.76 10.56 -13.11
CA LYS A 41 1.55 9.96 -12.57
C LYS A 41 1.05 8.85 -13.49
N PHE A 42 1.28 7.60 -13.08
CA PHE A 42 0.80 6.42 -13.78
C PHE A 42 0.14 5.47 -12.77
N ASP A 43 -1.17 5.61 -12.59
CA ASP A 43 -1.94 4.80 -11.64
C ASP A 43 -1.92 3.32 -12.04
N ALA A 44 -1.63 2.45 -11.07
CA ALA A 44 -1.54 1.00 -11.22
C ALA A 44 -0.55 0.56 -12.32
N PHE A 45 0.62 1.21 -12.37
CA PHE A 45 1.62 0.96 -13.42
C PHE A 45 2.02 -0.52 -13.52
N LEU A 46 2.24 -1.21 -12.39
CA LEU A 46 2.65 -2.61 -12.37
C LEU A 46 1.68 -3.54 -13.13
N GLU A 47 0.37 -3.22 -13.13
CA GLU A 47 -0.64 -4.01 -13.85
C GLU A 47 -0.59 -3.81 -15.37
N LYS A 48 -0.11 -2.65 -15.82
CA LYS A 48 -0.14 -2.17 -17.21
C LYS A 48 1.23 -2.20 -17.87
N ALA A 49 2.29 -2.36 -17.10
CA ALA A 49 3.67 -2.29 -17.56
C ALA A 49 3.95 -3.35 -18.64
N PRO A 50 4.63 -2.99 -19.75
CA PRO A 50 5.21 -3.97 -20.65
C PRO A 50 6.40 -4.68 -20.00
N HIS A 51 7.03 -5.60 -20.72
CA HIS A 51 8.37 -6.08 -20.37
C HIS A 51 9.41 -5.04 -20.73
N PHE A 52 10.41 -4.84 -19.86
CA PHE A 52 11.56 -3.96 -20.07
C PHE A 52 12.85 -4.77 -20.11
N ASP A 53 13.84 -4.33 -20.89
CA ASP A 53 15.19 -4.93 -20.87
C ASP A 53 15.97 -4.54 -19.60
N LYS A 54 15.67 -3.37 -19.02
CA LYS A 54 16.25 -2.84 -17.79
C LYS A 54 15.21 -2.88 -16.66
N TYR A 55 15.65 -2.97 -15.41
CA TYR A 55 14.73 -2.81 -14.29
C TYR A 55 14.26 -1.37 -14.16
N VAL A 56 12.94 -1.17 -14.11
CA VAL A 56 12.27 0.12 -13.94
C VAL A 56 11.81 0.25 -12.50
N PHE A 57 12.35 1.22 -11.78
CA PHE A 57 11.97 1.54 -10.40
C PHE A 57 10.93 2.64 -10.41
N VAL A 58 9.77 2.39 -9.77
CA VAL A 58 8.62 3.31 -9.72
C VAL A 58 8.09 3.50 -8.31
N GLY A 59 7.54 4.68 -8.06
CA GLY A 59 6.75 5.03 -6.88
C GLY A 59 5.31 5.36 -7.26
N HIS A 60 4.79 6.49 -6.74
CA HIS A 60 3.49 7.08 -7.02
C HIS A 60 2.27 6.23 -6.61
N TRP A 61 2.22 4.96 -6.97
CA TRP A 61 1.12 4.06 -6.65
C TRP A 61 1.49 3.19 -5.46
N PRO A 62 0.91 3.41 -4.26
CA PRO A 62 1.23 2.62 -3.08
C PRO A 62 1.07 1.13 -3.31
N VAL A 63 2.09 0.35 -2.97
CA VAL A 63 2.13 -1.09 -3.24
C VAL A 63 0.97 -1.85 -2.60
N VAL A 64 0.45 -1.38 -1.47
CA VAL A 64 -0.74 -1.94 -0.81
C VAL A 64 -1.98 -1.94 -1.71
N LEU A 65 -2.04 -1.09 -2.73
CA LEU A 65 -3.18 -1.01 -3.64
C LEU A 65 -3.20 -2.10 -4.72
N TYR A 66 -2.14 -2.89 -4.86
CA TYR A 66 -2.11 -4.00 -5.82
C TYR A 66 -2.76 -5.30 -5.30
N SER A 67 -3.11 -5.38 -4.00
CA SER A 67 -3.77 -6.56 -3.43
C SER A 67 -5.10 -6.20 -2.78
N ASP A 68 -6.16 -6.91 -3.12
CA ASP A 68 -7.49 -6.84 -2.53
C ASP A 68 -7.69 -7.82 -1.36
N THR A 69 -6.68 -8.58 -1.01
CA THR A 69 -6.72 -9.56 0.08
C THR A 69 -5.87 -9.14 1.25
N VAL A 70 -4.58 -8.90 1.03
CA VAL A 70 -3.61 -8.59 2.09
C VAL A 70 -3.01 -7.22 1.87
N SER A 71 -3.06 -6.36 2.88
CA SER A 71 -2.40 -5.05 2.88
C SER A 71 -0.94 -5.21 3.29
N CYS A 72 -0.05 -5.42 2.31
CA CYS A 72 1.39 -5.51 2.52
C CYS A 72 2.09 -4.34 1.84
N ALA A 73 2.93 -3.63 2.59
CA ALA A 73 3.62 -2.42 2.12
C ALA A 73 5.06 -2.68 1.62
N ASP A 74 5.50 -3.94 1.53
CA ASP A 74 6.80 -4.31 0.96
C ASP A 74 6.89 -3.98 -0.53
N PRO A 75 8.08 -3.63 -1.04
CA PRO A 75 8.29 -3.46 -2.47
C PRO A 75 7.88 -4.70 -3.27
N ILE A 76 7.25 -4.49 -4.40
CA ILE A 76 6.92 -5.55 -5.35
C ILE A 76 7.98 -5.59 -6.44
N ILE A 77 8.65 -6.75 -6.58
CA ILE A 77 9.67 -6.98 -7.61
C ILE A 77 9.12 -7.93 -8.65
N ASP A 78 8.70 -7.41 -9.79
CA ASP A 78 8.24 -8.20 -10.93
C ASP A 78 9.43 -8.54 -11.85
N GLN A 79 9.96 -9.74 -11.67
CA GLN A 79 11.09 -10.23 -12.47
C GLN A 79 10.71 -10.54 -13.92
N LYS A 80 9.42 -10.73 -14.23
CA LYS A 80 8.97 -11.00 -15.61
C LYS A 80 8.92 -9.74 -16.44
N ARG A 81 8.51 -8.61 -15.83
CA ARG A 81 8.43 -7.32 -16.51
C ARG A 81 9.63 -6.44 -16.24
N HIS A 82 10.52 -6.84 -15.34
CA HIS A 82 11.61 -6.03 -14.81
C HIS A 82 11.12 -4.71 -14.21
N VAL A 83 10.12 -4.78 -13.33
CA VAL A 83 9.59 -3.60 -12.62
C VAL A 83 9.75 -3.77 -11.13
N VAL A 84 10.21 -2.73 -10.45
CA VAL A 84 10.28 -2.62 -8.99
C VAL A 84 9.36 -1.49 -8.55
N SER A 85 8.21 -1.82 -7.96
CA SER A 85 7.28 -0.85 -7.36
C SER A 85 7.56 -0.77 -5.87
N LEU A 86 7.95 0.41 -5.36
CA LEU A 86 8.48 0.55 -4.00
C LEU A 86 7.76 1.59 -3.13
N ASP A 87 6.67 2.21 -3.60
CA ASP A 87 5.93 3.20 -2.83
C ASP A 87 5.21 2.56 -1.64
N GLY A 88 5.71 2.77 -0.43
CA GLY A 88 5.10 2.31 0.81
C GLY A 88 3.93 3.16 1.31
N GLY A 89 3.50 4.17 0.55
CA GLY A 89 2.33 5.00 0.86
C GLY A 89 2.57 6.13 1.85
N CYS A 90 3.83 6.53 2.12
CA CYS A 90 4.15 7.61 3.06
C CYS A 90 3.39 8.89 2.73
N GLY A 91 2.74 9.48 3.75
CA GLY A 91 1.95 10.71 3.64
C GLY A 91 0.53 10.52 3.08
N VAL A 92 0.16 9.31 2.60
CA VAL A 92 -1.16 9.05 2.02
C VAL A 92 -1.88 7.83 2.61
N LYS A 93 -1.19 6.99 3.39
CA LYS A 93 -1.75 5.79 4.03
C LYS A 93 -1.42 5.76 5.52
N ASP A 94 -2.37 5.31 6.35
CA ASP A 94 -2.19 5.26 7.80
C ASP A 94 -1.13 4.24 8.23
N GLY A 95 -1.12 3.06 7.61
CA GLY A 95 -0.11 2.02 7.82
C GLY A 95 1.10 2.12 6.89
N ALA A 96 1.40 3.32 6.39
CA ALA A 96 2.50 3.58 5.45
C ALA A 96 3.88 3.23 6.03
N GLN A 97 4.83 3.03 5.12
CA GLN A 97 6.25 2.89 5.44
C GLN A 97 7.13 3.49 4.35
N LEU A 98 8.31 3.92 4.72
CA LEU A 98 9.38 4.25 3.79
C LEU A 98 10.09 2.96 3.41
N ASN A 99 10.22 2.70 2.11
CA ASN A 99 10.98 1.56 1.59
C ASN A 99 12.28 2.01 0.96
N ALA A 100 13.34 1.24 1.19
CA ALA A 100 14.61 1.35 0.49
C ALA A 100 14.95 0.00 -0.13
N VAL A 101 15.11 -0.04 -1.45
CA VAL A 101 15.53 -1.26 -2.16
C VAL A 101 17.05 -1.20 -2.37
N LEU A 102 17.73 -2.27 -1.97
CA LEU A 102 19.16 -2.45 -2.15
C LEU A 102 19.42 -3.39 -3.32
N VAL A 103 20.30 -2.98 -4.21
CA VAL A 103 20.72 -3.78 -5.35
C VAL A 103 22.15 -4.25 -5.11
N ALA A 104 22.35 -5.55 -4.95
CA ALA A 104 23.66 -6.13 -4.75
C ALA A 104 24.49 -6.19 -6.06
N PRO A 105 25.82 -6.33 -5.99
CA PRO A 105 26.67 -6.41 -7.17
C PRO A 105 26.31 -7.56 -8.14
N ASP A 106 25.72 -8.63 -7.62
CA ASP A 106 25.26 -9.77 -8.41
C ASP A 106 23.89 -9.55 -9.06
N GLY A 107 23.25 -8.39 -8.80
CA GLY A 107 21.94 -8.01 -9.31
C GLY A 107 20.77 -8.50 -8.47
N SER A 108 21.01 -9.15 -7.32
CA SER A 108 19.94 -9.51 -6.39
C SER A 108 19.39 -8.29 -5.66
N PHE A 109 18.12 -8.37 -5.27
CA PHE A 109 17.41 -7.32 -4.55
C PHE A 109 17.12 -7.73 -3.12
N SER A 110 17.31 -6.81 -2.20
CA SER A 110 16.77 -6.84 -0.85
C SER A 110 16.14 -5.50 -0.52
N HIS A 111 15.41 -5.41 0.59
CA HIS A 111 14.83 -4.13 1.03
C HIS A 111 14.89 -3.99 2.54
N GLU A 112 14.86 -2.75 2.97
CA GLU A 112 14.65 -2.30 4.34
C GLU A 112 13.46 -1.35 4.37
N SER A 113 12.76 -1.30 5.51
CA SER A 113 11.60 -0.45 5.67
C SER A 113 11.55 0.22 7.04
N TYR A 114 10.88 1.38 7.10
CA TYR A 114 10.66 2.12 8.33
C TYR A 114 9.28 2.80 8.30
N ASP A 115 8.44 2.59 9.31
CA ASP A 115 7.09 3.16 9.35
C ASP A 115 6.90 4.29 10.37
N GLY A 116 7.81 4.42 11.34
CA GLY A 116 7.73 5.46 12.37
C GLY A 116 6.55 5.32 13.33
N LEU A 117 5.83 4.21 13.30
CA LEU A 117 4.67 3.96 14.16
C LEU A 117 5.09 3.53 15.58
N PRO A 118 4.23 3.74 16.60
CA PRO A 118 4.46 3.23 17.95
C PRO A 118 4.67 1.72 17.93
N GLN A 119 5.76 1.27 18.58
CA GLN A 119 6.09 -0.15 18.68
C GLN A 119 5.48 -0.76 19.93
N VAL A 120 4.82 -1.91 19.75
CA VAL A 120 4.19 -2.65 20.83
C VAL A 120 4.52 -4.14 20.73
N GLN A 121 4.48 -4.84 21.85
CA GLN A 121 4.64 -6.28 21.90
C GLN A 121 3.30 -6.97 22.18
N ALA A 122 2.96 -7.98 21.39
CA ALA A 122 1.79 -8.81 21.59
C ALA A 122 1.92 -9.64 22.88
N LEU A 123 0.84 -9.71 23.67
CA LEU A 123 0.76 -10.52 24.89
C LEU A 123 -0.04 -11.81 24.69
N ASP A 124 -0.96 -11.82 23.73
CA ASP A 124 -1.86 -12.94 23.50
C ASP A 124 -1.67 -13.49 22.07
N ALA A 125 -1.88 -14.80 21.91
CA ALA A 125 -1.90 -15.42 20.59
C ALA A 125 -3.18 -15.08 19.81
N GLN A 126 -3.08 -14.93 18.50
CA GLN A 126 -4.22 -14.84 17.60
C GLN A 126 -3.95 -15.70 16.36
N THR A 127 -4.91 -16.54 16.02
CA THR A 127 -4.87 -17.27 14.75
C THR A 127 -5.26 -16.36 13.60
N ASP A 128 -4.74 -16.66 12.42
CA ASP A 128 -5.23 -16.09 11.17
C ASP A 128 -6.74 -16.34 11.04
N GLY A 129 -7.50 -15.33 10.63
CA GLY A 129 -8.95 -15.40 10.71
C GLY A 129 -9.69 -14.85 9.51
N GLY A 130 -10.47 -15.75 8.88
CA GLY A 130 -11.47 -15.39 7.89
C GLY A 130 -10.94 -15.17 6.47
N ASP A 131 -11.85 -14.83 5.57
CA ASP A 131 -11.50 -14.43 4.21
C ASP A 131 -10.78 -13.09 4.25
N ALA A 132 -9.49 -13.10 3.94
CA ALA A 132 -8.70 -11.88 3.87
C ALA A 132 -9.32 -10.92 2.82
N PHE A 133 -9.57 -9.69 3.23
CA PHE A 133 -10.03 -8.65 2.34
C PHE A 133 -9.41 -7.30 2.74
N HIS A 134 -8.85 -6.63 1.75
CA HIS A 134 -8.33 -5.28 1.88
C HIS A 134 -9.25 -4.33 1.11
N LEU A 135 -10.05 -3.54 1.83
CA LEU A 135 -10.82 -2.45 1.24
C LEU A 135 -9.84 -1.34 0.90
N ARG A 136 -9.50 -1.22 -0.39
CA ARG A 136 -8.53 -0.27 -0.92
C ARG A 136 -9.21 1.04 -1.32
N TRP A 137 -8.44 2.11 -1.44
CA TRP A 137 -8.92 3.39 -1.97
C TRP A 137 -9.61 3.25 -3.34
N THR A 138 -9.18 2.35 -4.18
CA THR A 138 -9.78 2.06 -5.48
C THR A 138 -11.20 1.49 -5.37
N GLU A 139 -11.54 0.88 -4.23
CA GLU A 139 -12.85 0.28 -3.94
C GLU A 139 -13.59 1.00 -2.81
N ARG A 140 -13.20 2.22 -2.49
CA ARG A 140 -13.66 2.96 -1.32
C ARG A 140 -15.16 3.24 -1.24
N PHE A 141 -15.87 3.15 -2.35
CA PHE A 141 -17.31 3.42 -2.38
C PHE A 141 -18.11 2.30 -1.72
N VAL A 142 -18.89 2.67 -0.71
CA VAL A 142 -19.64 1.71 0.10
C VAL A 142 -21.08 2.15 0.30
N GLU A 143 -21.94 1.16 0.55
CA GLU A 143 -23.30 1.36 1.07
C GLU A 143 -23.32 0.96 2.54
N ARG A 144 -23.80 1.83 3.44
CA ARG A 144 -23.99 1.49 4.85
C ARG A 144 -25.27 0.71 5.03
N LEU A 145 -25.17 -0.51 5.55
CA LEU A 145 -26.30 -1.40 5.83
C LEU A 145 -26.84 -1.20 7.25
N SER A 146 -25.93 -1.04 8.23
CA SER A 146 -26.26 -0.76 9.63
C SER A 146 -25.08 -0.10 10.32
N ALA A 147 -25.31 0.46 11.52
CA ALA A 147 -24.23 0.92 12.41
C ALA A 147 -24.67 0.74 13.86
N GLU A 148 -23.77 0.21 14.70
CA GLU A 148 -23.98 0.01 16.12
C GLU A 148 -22.65 -0.02 16.85
N ASN A 149 -22.58 0.62 18.03
CA ASN A 149 -21.40 0.62 18.91
C ASN A 149 -20.08 1.07 18.23
N GLY A 150 -20.16 2.03 17.29
CA GLY A 150 -19.01 2.54 16.55
C GLY A 150 -18.52 1.62 15.43
N ILE A 151 -19.24 0.57 15.11
CA ILE A 151 -19.00 -0.36 14.00
C ILE A 151 -20.10 -0.18 12.96
N ALA A 152 -19.71 0.01 11.71
CA ALA A 152 -20.64 0.05 10.58
C ALA A 152 -20.51 -1.23 9.74
N ARG A 153 -21.64 -1.88 9.44
CA ARG A 153 -21.74 -2.92 8.41
C ARG A 153 -21.90 -2.26 7.07
N VAL A 154 -20.97 -2.51 6.15
CA VAL A 154 -20.99 -1.91 4.81
C VAL A 154 -20.99 -2.95 3.71
N ARG A 155 -21.49 -2.56 2.53
CA ARG A 155 -21.33 -3.29 1.27
C ARG A 155 -20.45 -2.48 0.36
N VAL A 156 -19.37 -3.09 -0.14
CA VAL A 156 -18.47 -2.48 -1.14
C VAL A 156 -19.17 -2.50 -2.50
N ILE A 157 -19.33 -1.32 -3.13
CA ILE A 157 -20.13 -1.17 -4.35
C ILE A 157 -19.54 -1.94 -5.54
N SER A 158 -18.19 -1.94 -5.67
CA SER A 158 -17.51 -2.54 -6.82
C SER A 158 -17.60 -4.07 -6.89
N CYS A 159 -17.59 -4.75 -5.72
CA CYS A 159 -17.55 -6.22 -5.66
C CYS A 159 -18.72 -6.85 -4.89
N GLY A 160 -19.58 -6.06 -4.24
CA GLY A 160 -20.71 -6.52 -3.45
C GLY A 160 -20.35 -7.18 -2.12
N LYS A 161 -19.06 -7.26 -1.76
CA LYS A 161 -18.61 -7.85 -0.50
C LYS A 161 -19.09 -7.03 0.69
N THR A 162 -19.54 -7.70 1.75
CA THR A 162 -19.96 -7.06 2.99
C THR A 162 -18.93 -7.27 4.09
N LEU A 163 -18.64 -6.22 4.86
CA LEU A 163 -17.69 -6.26 5.97
C LEU A 163 -18.09 -5.26 7.06
N ASP A 164 -17.50 -5.44 8.23
CA ASP A 164 -17.59 -4.49 9.33
C ASP A 164 -16.38 -3.57 9.29
N VAL A 165 -16.59 -2.26 9.42
CA VAL A 165 -15.55 -1.23 9.47
C VAL A 165 -15.78 -0.32 10.67
N PRO A 166 -14.74 0.35 11.20
CA PRO A 166 -14.95 1.41 12.19
C PRO A 166 -15.83 2.51 11.59
N GLU A 167 -16.89 2.95 12.30
CA GLU A 167 -17.82 3.95 11.75
C GLU A 167 -17.10 5.28 11.44
N ASN A 168 -16.07 5.66 12.20
CA ASN A 168 -15.26 6.84 11.96
C ASN A 168 -14.34 6.74 10.73
N TYR A 169 -14.27 5.56 10.07
CA TYR A 169 -13.57 5.41 8.78
C TYR A 169 -14.47 5.78 7.59
N LEU A 170 -15.77 5.95 7.84
CA LEU A 170 -16.71 6.39 6.81
C LEU A 170 -16.63 7.91 6.63
N TYR A 171 -16.66 8.35 5.39
CA TYR A 171 -16.72 9.76 5.01
C TYR A 171 -17.52 9.93 3.73
N THR A 172 -17.97 11.17 3.47
CA THR A 172 -18.73 11.48 2.25
C THR A 172 -17.88 12.38 1.36
N GLU A 173 -17.73 12.01 0.10
CA GLU A 173 -17.07 12.86 -0.91
C GLU A 173 -17.96 14.03 -1.32
N ALA A 174 -17.38 15.02 -2.01
CA ALA A 174 -18.11 16.23 -2.44
C ALA A 174 -19.30 15.95 -3.36
N ASP A 175 -19.31 14.82 -4.04
CA ASP A 175 -20.41 14.36 -4.90
C ASP A 175 -21.52 13.62 -4.14
N GLY A 176 -21.42 13.52 -2.81
CA GLY A 176 -22.40 12.89 -1.94
C GLY A 176 -22.25 11.38 -1.77
N ARG A 177 -21.28 10.73 -2.43
CA ARG A 177 -21.05 9.30 -2.28
C ARG A 177 -20.38 8.97 -0.94
N LEU A 178 -20.90 7.92 -0.29
CA LEU A 178 -20.28 7.39 0.94
C LEU A 178 -19.06 6.55 0.59
N CYS A 179 -17.99 6.82 1.30
CA CYS A 179 -16.70 6.16 1.16
C CYS A 179 -16.21 5.61 2.49
N CYS A 180 -15.30 4.65 2.42
CA CYS A 180 -14.53 4.18 3.55
C CYS A 180 -13.04 4.40 3.29
N ARG A 181 -12.28 4.77 4.33
CA ARG A 181 -10.81 4.77 4.30
C ARG A 181 -10.31 3.36 4.02
N ASP A 182 -9.06 3.23 3.57
CA ASP A 182 -8.42 1.92 3.39
C ASP A 182 -8.52 1.11 4.69
N PHE A 183 -8.95 -0.14 4.58
CA PHE A 183 -9.15 -0.99 5.75
C PHE A 183 -8.81 -2.45 5.47
N PRO A 184 -7.75 -3.01 6.10
CA PRO A 184 -7.42 -4.43 6.02
C PRO A 184 -8.33 -5.23 6.96
N ALA A 185 -9.45 -5.72 6.43
CA ALA A 185 -10.50 -6.41 7.19
C ALA A 185 -10.17 -7.89 7.41
N HIS A 186 -8.97 -8.21 7.90
CA HIS A 186 -8.58 -9.57 8.27
C HIS A 186 -7.77 -9.58 9.58
N ARG A 187 -7.76 -10.72 10.25
CA ARG A 187 -6.99 -10.94 11.47
C ARG A 187 -5.62 -11.50 11.13
N LEU A 188 -4.57 -10.89 11.68
CA LEU A 188 -3.20 -11.40 11.52
C LEU A 188 -2.94 -12.60 12.42
N LYS A 189 -2.11 -13.54 11.94
CA LYS A 189 -1.52 -14.55 12.82
C LYS A 189 -0.45 -13.91 13.69
N ILE A 190 -0.69 -13.91 15.01
CA ILE A 190 0.17 -13.27 16.00
C ILE A 190 0.46 -14.26 17.13
N GLU A 191 1.72 -14.29 17.54
CA GLU A 191 2.19 -15.06 18.69
C GLU A 191 2.59 -14.13 19.83
N PRO A 192 2.46 -14.55 21.09
CA PRO A 192 2.96 -13.77 22.22
C PRO A 192 4.45 -13.48 22.07
N GLY A 193 4.82 -12.21 22.23
CA GLY A 193 6.20 -11.75 22.02
C GLY A 193 6.45 -11.11 20.66
N ASP A 194 5.56 -11.25 19.68
CA ASP A 194 5.69 -10.57 18.40
C ASP A 194 5.77 -9.06 18.57
N ALA A 195 6.70 -8.42 17.89
CA ALA A 195 6.77 -6.97 17.76
C ALA A 195 5.79 -6.51 16.67
N LEU A 196 4.97 -5.51 17.00
CA LEU A 196 3.95 -4.95 16.12
C LEU A 196 4.08 -3.43 16.07
N SER A 197 3.78 -2.84 14.93
CA SER A 197 3.59 -1.39 14.82
C SER A 197 2.09 -1.07 14.96
N LEU A 198 1.73 -0.23 15.93
CA LEU A 198 0.34 0.16 16.19
C LEU A 198 -0.07 1.27 15.21
N ILE A 199 -1.08 1.00 14.38
CA ILE A 199 -1.64 1.97 13.43
C ILE A 199 -2.79 2.75 14.09
N ASP A 200 -3.77 2.04 14.64
CA ASP A 200 -4.97 2.64 15.24
C ASP A 200 -5.62 1.71 16.28
N GLU A 201 -6.39 2.30 17.18
CA GLU A 201 -7.27 1.58 18.12
C GLU A 201 -8.71 1.72 17.63
N THR A 202 -9.36 0.60 17.33
CA THR A 202 -10.69 0.59 16.75
C THR A 202 -11.67 -0.24 17.55
N PRO A 203 -12.99 -0.06 17.39
CA PRO A 203 -13.99 -0.93 18.02
C PRO A 203 -13.89 -2.41 17.57
N LEU A 204 -13.20 -2.69 16.46
CA LEU A 204 -12.97 -4.05 15.95
C LEU A 204 -11.69 -4.70 16.50
N GLY A 205 -10.90 -3.96 17.27
CA GLY A 205 -9.60 -4.33 17.81
C GLY A 205 -8.49 -3.37 17.40
N LEU A 206 -7.27 -3.72 17.71
CA LEU A 206 -6.10 -2.94 17.30
C LEU A 206 -5.83 -3.15 15.80
N LEU A 207 -5.68 -2.08 15.06
CA LEU A 207 -5.15 -2.12 13.71
C LEU A 207 -3.62 -2.03 13.81
N VAL A 208 -2.94 -3.08 13.39
CA VAL A 208 -1.48 -3.21 13.57
C VAL A 208 -0.79 -3.66 12.30
N LYS A 209 0.53 -3.50 12.26
CA LYS A 209 1.41 -4.17 11.29
C LYS A 209 2.27 -5.20 11.99
N LYS A 210 2.42 -6.37 11.37
CA LYS A 210 3.46 -7.36 11.67
C LYS A 210 4.42 -7.42 10.48
N GLY A 211 5.64 -6.93 10.67
CA GLY A 211 6.48 -6.58 9.53
C GLY A 211 5.80 -5.51 8.69
N SER A 212 5.64 -5.74 7.40
CA SER A 212 4.97 -4.81 6.48
C SER A 212 3.49 -5.12 6.22
N THR A 213 2.93 -6.15 6.86
CA THR A 213 1.55 -6.57 6.66
C THR A 213 0.63 -6.00 7.73
N SER A 214 -0.40 -5.27 7.31
CA SER A 214 -1.41 -4.67 8.19
C SER A 214 -2.63 -5.58 8.36
N GLY A 215 -3.24 -5.56 9.54
CA GLY A 215 -4.46 -6.28 9.85
C GLY A 215 -4.93 -6.07 11.29
N LEU A 216 -6.02 -6.72 11.68
CA LEU A 216 -6.61 -6.60 12.99
C LEU A 216 -5.98 -7.57 14.01
N TYR A 217 -5.81 -7.07 15.23
CA TYR A 217 -5.40 -7.84 16.40
C TYR A 217 -6.36 -7.58 17.58
N GLY A 218 -6.96 -8.65 18.09
CA GLY A 218 -7.92 -8.58 19.20
C GLY A 218 -7.31 -8.85 20.59
N GLY A 219 -6.01 -9.10 20.67
CA GLY A 219 -5.31 -9.36 21.92
C GLY A 219 -4.77 -8.10 22.59
N ARG A 220 -4.13 -8.29 23.74
CA ARG A 220 -3.50 -7.21 24.51
C ARG A 220 -2.08 -6.96 24.03
N VAL A 221 -1.63 -5.73 24.24
CA VAL A 221 -0.25 -5.32 23.92
C VAL A 221 0.38 -4.61 25.11
N ARG A 222 1.72 -4.51 25.09
CA ARG A 222 2.48 -3.58 25.92
C ARG A 222 3.41 -2.74 25.04
N ALA A 223 3.70 -1.51 25.44
CA ALA A 223 4.67 -0.67 24.76
C ALA A 223 6.07 -1.32 24.76
N LEU A 224 6.83 -1.14 23.70
CA LEU A 224 8.24 -1.50 23.55
C LEU A 224 9.14 -0.31 23.85
#